data_e1a0633b523c6347bc0242f313c92208
#
_entry.id   e1a0633b523c6347bc0242f313c92208
#
_cell.length_a   1.000
_cell.length_b   1.000
_cell.length_c   1.000
_cell.angle_alpha   90.00
_cell.angle_beta   90.00
_cell.angle_gamma   90.00
#
_symmetry.space_group_name_H-M   'P 1'
#
loop_
_entity.id
_entity.type
_entity.pdbx_description
1 polymer ?
#
loop_
_entity_poly.entity_id
_entity_poly.type
_entity_poly.pdbx_seq_one_letter_code
_entity_poly.pdbx_strand_id
1 'polypeptide(L)'
;WLEKTGLDPHEFMHRYPHELSGGQQQRVGIIRSLIGRPKVLLMDEPFSALDPLSRKQLQGLIKKIHQEFNLTVVFVTHDMVEASYLGTRLCIMDKGQIIQIDTAEKIRRHPKNEFVRRLFEMGGDIDE
;
A
#
# COMPACT_ATOMS: atom_id res chain seq x y z
N TRP A 1 -4.67 14.67 -12.88
CA TRP A 1 -4.09 13.54 -12.15
C TRP A 1 -3.13 14.00 -11.06
N LEU A 2 -2.17 14.87 -11.40
CA LEU A 2 -1.20 15.36 -10.42
C LEU A 2 -1.87 16.16 -9.30
N GLU A 3 -2.86 16.97 -9.65
CA GLU A 3 -3.60 17.76 -8.66
C GLU A 3 -4.34 16.88 -7.67
N LYS A 4 -4.95 15.80 -8.15
CA LYS A 4 -5.69 14.87 -7.30
C LYS A 4 -4.80 14.12 -6.31
N THR A 5 -3.53 13.98 -6.63
CA THR A 5 -2.58 13.27 -5.77
C THR A 5 -1.86 14.18 -4.79
N GLY A 6 -2.21 15.46 -4.76
CA GLY A 6 -1.58 16.42 -3.87
C GLY A 6 -0.23 16.95 -4.33
N LEU A 7 0.16 16.65 -5.58
CA LEU A 7 1.37 17.19 -6.18
C LEU A 7 1.01 18.44 -6.98
N ASP A 8 1.91 19.43 -6.96
CA ASP A 8 1.76 20.60 -7.78
C ASP A 8 2.25 20.30 -9.20
N PRO A 9 1.34 20.24 -10.21
CA PRO A 9 1.75 19.90 -11.57
C PRO A 9 2.77 20.87 -12.14
N HIS A 10 2.59 22.16 -11.83
CA HIS A 10 3.47 23.19 -12.35
C HIS A 10 4.90 23.02 -11.84
N GLU A 11 5.05 22.67 -10.58
CA GLU A 11 6.35 22.43 -9.99
C GLU A 11 7.01 21.15 -10.52
N PHE A 12 6.27 20.03 -10.52
CA PHE A 12 6.84 18.73 -10.83
C PHE A 12 7.06 18.48 -12.31
N MET A 13 6.36 19.16 -13.19
CA MET A 13 6.56 19.02 -14.63
C MET A 13 7.90 19.56 -15.10
N HIS A 14 8.52 20.44 -14.32
CA HIS A 14 9.81 21.04 -14.65
C HIS A 14 10.99 20.41 -13.91
N ARG A 15 10.75 19.39 -13.10
CA ARG A 15 11.80 18.71 -12.36
C ARG A 15 12.27 17.45 -13.07
N TYR A 16 13.57 17.20 -12.98
CA TYR A 16 14.13 15.92 -13.41
C TYR A 16 13.86 14.87 -12.35
N PRO A 17 13.69 13.58 -12.74
CA PRO A 17 13.39 12.52 -11.77
C PRO A 17 14.38 12.45 -10.60
N HIS A 18 15.66 12.72 -10.82
CA HIS A 18 16.65 12.63 -9.74
C HIS A 18 16.53 13.77 -8.71
N GLU A 19 15.76 14.80 -9.00
CA GLU A 19 15.50 15.89 -8.05
C GLU A 19 14.36 15.57 -7.08
N LEU A 20 13.62 14.49 -7.32
CA LEU A 20 12.50 14.11 -6.50
C LEU A 20 12.94 13.24 -5.33
N SER A 21 12.26 13.38 -4.18
CA SER A 21 12.46 12.47 -3.05
C SER A 21 11.96 11.07 -3.40
N GLY A 22 12.34 10.07 -2.61
CA GLY A 22 11.87 8.71 -2.80
C GLY A 22 10.34 8.60 -2.79
N GLY A 23 9.68 9.31 -1.87
CA GLY A 23 8.22 9.32 -1.79
C GLY A 23 7.59 9.99 -3.01
N GLN A 24 8.19 11.09 -3.48
CA GLN A 24 7.70 11.79 -4.67
C GLN A 24 7.84 10.92 -5.91
N GLN A 25 8.96 10.20 -6.04
CA GLN A 25 9.17 9.27 -7.15
C GLN A 25 8.13 8.15 -7.15
N GLN A 26 7.80 7.62 -5.99
CA GLN A 26 6.76 6.61 -5.85
C GLN A 26 5.40 7.15 -6.31
N ARG A 27 5.04 8.35 -5.88
CA ARG A 27 3.77 8.97 -6.27
C ARG A 27 3.70 9.22 -7.77
N VAL A 28 4.77 9.72 -8.37
CA VAL A 28 4.83 9.94 -9.82
C VAL A 28 4.71 8.61 -10.57
N GLY A 29 5.36 7.56 -10.09
CA GLY A 29 5.26 6.23 -10.68
C GLY A 29 3.83 5.69 -10.66
N ILE A 30 3.10 5.91 -9.57
CA ILE A 30 1.70 5.51 -9.47
C ILE A 30 0.85 6.28 -10.46
N ILE A 31 1.05 7.59 -10.57
CA ILE A 31 0.31 8.43 -11.51
C ILE A 31 0.53 7.96 -12.94
N ARG A 32 1.77 7.65 -13.30
CA ARG A 32 2.09 7.12 -14.64
C ARG A 32 1.37 5.81 -14.92
N SER A 33 1.28 4.95 -13.92
CA SER A 33 0.54 3.70 -14.04
C SER A 33 -0.93 3.94 -14.29
N LEU A 34 -1.51 4.98 -13.70
CA LEU A 34 -2.92 5.31 -13.84
C LEU A 34 -3.29 5.90 -15.19
N ILE A 35 -2.35 6.50 -15.90
CA ILE A 35 -2.59 7.08 -17.23
C ILE A 35 -3.15 6.02 -18.19
N GLY A 36 -2.69 4.78 -18.07
CA GLY A 36 -3.19 3.67 -18.87
C GLY A 36 -4.58 3.17 -18.48
N ARG A 37 -5.20 3.77 -17.48
CA ARG A 37 -6.51 3.38 -16.95
C ARG A 37 -6.60 1.88 -16.62
N PRO A 38 -5.70 1.35 -15.79
CA PRO A 38 -5.74 -0.06 -15.44
C PRO A 38 -6.95 -0.38 -14.56
N LYS A 39 -7.37 -1.63 -14.58
CA LYS A 39 -8.39 -2.11 -13.65
C LYS A 39 -7.76 -2.60 -12.35
N VAL A 40 -6.50 -2.99 -12.41
CA VAL A 40 -5.75 -3.50 -11.26
C VAL A 40 -4.42 -2.77 -11.19
N LEU A 41 -4.07 -2.26 -10.04
CA LEU A 41 -2.77 -1.68 -9.76
C LEU A 41 -2.03 -2.61 -8.80
N LEU A 42 -0.89 -3.12 -9.26
CA LEU A 42 -0.06 -4.02 -8.46
C LEU A 42 1.18 -3.28 -7.97
N MET A 43 1.43 -3.32 -6.68
CA MET A 43 2.59 -2.70 -6.06
C MET A 43 3.32 -3.71 -5.17
N ASP A 44 4.63 -3.78 -5.32
CA ASP A 44 5.48 -4.65 -4.51
C ASP A 44 6.25 -3.80 -3.50
N GLU A 45 5.90 -3.97 -2.22
CA GLU A 45 6.54 -3.25 -1.12
C GLU A 45 6.61 -1.73 -1.33
N PRO A 46 5.47 -1.06 -1.61
CA PRO A 46 5.49 0.34 -2.00
C PRO A 46 5.98 1.30 -0.91
N PHE A 47 5.95 0.87 0.34
CA PHE A 47 6.33 1.72 1.47
C PHE A 47 7.74 1.44 1.98
N SER A 48 8.42 0.47 1.38
CA SER A 48 9.76 0.10 1.77
C SER A 48 10.72 1.28 1.59
N ALA A 49 11.62 1.47 2.54
CA ALA A 49 12.65 2.51 2.51
C ALA A 49 12.15 3.96 2.51
N LEU A 50 10.86 4.18 2.83
CA LEU A 50 10.33 5.54 2.99
C LEU A 50 10.40 5.98 4.46
N ASP A 51 10.66 7.26 4.67
CA ASP A 51 10.56 7.85 6.00
C ASP A 51 9.08 7.89 6.47
N PRO A 52 8.82 8.08 7.77
CA PRO A 52 7.44 8.04 8.28
C PRO A 52 6.48 9.01 7.61
N LEU A 53 6.94 10.22 7.30
CA LEU A 53 6.08 11.22 6.66
C LEU A 53 5.73 10.82 5.23
N SER A 54 6.73 10.43 4.45
CA SER A 54 6.54 9.99 3.07
C SER A 54 5.65 8.74 3.00
N ARG A 55 5.83 7.82 3.94
CA ARG A 55 4.99 6.63 4.05
C ARG A 55 3.54 6.99 4.27
N LYS A 56 3.26 7.92 5.19
CA LYS A 56 1.91 8.37 5.48
C LYS A 56 1.26 9.04 4.27
N GLN A 57 2.02 9.86 3.56
CA GLN A 57 1.54 10.53 2.36
C GLN A 57 1.19 9.52 1.26
N LEU A 58 2.03 8.51 1.07
CA LEU A 58 1.76 7.48 0.06
C LEU A 58 0.57 6.62 0.44
N GLN A 59 0.42 6.27 1.71
CA GLN A 59 -0.75 5.54 2.19
C GLN A 59 -2.05 6.31 1.91
N GLY A 60 -2.04 7.62 2.18
CA GLY A 60 -3.19 8.48 1.91
C GLY A 60 -3.52 8.55 0.43
N LEU A 61 -2.48 8.63 -0.42
CA LEU A 61 -2.66 8.65 -1.86
C LEU A 61 -3.29 7.35 -2.37
N ILE A 62 -2.83 6.22 -1.89
CA ILE A 62 -3.37 4.92 -2.31
C ILE A 62 -4.83 4.79 -1.92
N LYS A 63 -5.19 5.20 -0.72
CA LYS A 63 -6.59 5.20 -0.29
C LYS A 63 -7.46 6.09 -1.18
N LYS A 64 -6.98 7.27 -1.48
CA LYS A 64 -7.69 8.24 -2.31
C LYS A 64 -7.92 7.70 -3.72
N ILE A 65 -6.88 7.13 -4.33
CA ILE A 65 -6.95 6.54 -5.67
C ILE A 65 -7.96 5.41 -5.69
N HIS A 66 -7.90 4.52 -4.70
CA HIS A 66 -8.82 3.40 -4.61
C HIS A 66 -10.28 3.87 -4.54
N GLN A 67 -10.55 4.90 -3.76
CA GLN A 67 -11.89 5.43 -3.60
C GLN A 67 -12.39 6.17 -4.84
N GLU A 68 -11.56 7.03 -5.42
CA GLU A 68 -11.96 7.88 -6.53
C GLU A 68 -12.05 7.17 -7.86
N PHE A 69 -11.19 6.22 -8.11
CA PHE A 69 -11.09 5.57 -9.42
C PHE A 69 -11.67 4.17 -9.45
N ASN A 70 -12.24 3.72 -8.35
CA ASN A 70 -12.85 2.39 -8.23
C ASN A 70 -11.92 1.29 -8.77
N LEU A 71 -10.69 1.38 -8.40
CA LEU A 71 -9.59 0.57 -8.89
C LEU A 71 -9.29 -0.54 -7.90
N THR A 72 -9.03 -1.74 -8.37
CA THR A 72 -8.52 -2.79 -7.51
C THR A 72 -7.03 -2.58 -7.29
N VAL A 73 -6.63 -2.42 -6.04
CA VAL A 73 -5.23 -2.25 -5.67
C VAL A 73 -4.77 -3.50 -4.93
N VAL A 74 -3.69 -4.09 -5.43
CA VAL A 74 -3.01 -5.20 -4.77
C VAL A 74 -1.61 -4.73 -4.41
N PHE A 75 -1.26 -4.79 -3.14
CA PHE A 75 0.12 -4.50 -2.74
C PHE A 75 0.66 -5.61 -1.86
N VAL A 76 1.94 -5.90 -2.05
CA VAL A 76 2.65 -6.94 -1.31
C VAL A 76 3.49 -6.25 -0.22
N THR A 77 3.35 -6.72 1.00
CA THR A 77 4.13 -6.20 2.12
C THR A 77 4.31 -7.29 3.17
N HIS A 78 5.40 -7.19 3.93
CA HIS A 78 5.57 -8.01 5.12
C HIS A 78 5.32 -7.21 6.41
N ASP A 79 4.84 -5.98 6.26
CA ASP A 79 4.44 -5.15 7.40
C ASP A 79 2.95 -5.36 7.68
N MET A 80 2.65 -6.07 8.77
CA MET A 80 1.27 -6.40 9.13
C MET A 80 0.44 -5.19 9.52
N VAL A 81 1.08 -4.15 10.04
CA VAL A 81 0.38 -2.92 10.40
C VAL A 81 -0.14 -2.22 9.14
N GLU A 82 0.73 -2.09 8.13
CA GLU A 82 0.33 -1.49 6.85
C GLU A 82 -0.75 -2.32 6.16
N ALA A 83 -0.57 -3.63 6.12
CA ALA A 83 -1.55 -4.51 5.51
C ALA A 83 -2.91 -4.39 6.17
N SER A 84 -2.94 -4.39 7.50
CA SER A 84 -4.19 -4.28 8.26
C SER A 84 -4.84 -2.90 8.12
N TYR A 85 -4.04 -1.86 8.02
CA TYR A 85 -4.54 -0.49 7.91
C TYR A 85 -5.13 -0.20 6.53
N LEU A 86 -4.47 -0.65 5.47
CA LEU A 86 -4.86 -0.31 4.10
C LEU A 86 -5.73 -1.37 3.44
N GLY A 87 -5.53 -2.63 3.76
CA GLY A 87 -6.19 -3.72 3.06
C GLY A 87 -7.64 -3.89 3.46
N THR A 88 -8.52 -4.01 2.49
CA THR A 88 -9.89 -4.43 2.74
C THR A 88 -9.94 -5.95 2.96
N ARG A 89 -9.08 -6.67 2.27
CA ARG A 89 -8.87 -8.11 2.47
C ARG A 89 -7.38 -8.38 2.47
N LEU A 90 -6.95 -9.30 3.31
CA LEU A 90 -5.58 -9.73 3.40
C LEU A 90 -5.44 -11.16 2.89
N CYS A 91 -4.38 -11.40 2.15
CA CYS A 91 -3.99 -12.72 1.71
C CYS A 91 -2.67 -13.08 2.40
N ILE A 92 -2.73 -14.02 3.32
CA ILE A 92 -1.53 -14.48 4.04
C ILE A 92 -0.89 -15.60 3.22
N MET A 93 0.39 -15.43 2.92
CA MET A 93 1.14 -16.40 2.12
C MET A 93 2.35 -16.91 2.89
N ASP A 94 2.69 -18.16 2.67
CA ASP A 94 3.90 -18.76 3.21
C ASP A 94 4.42 -19.79 2.22
N LYS A 95 5.71 -19.73 1.92
CA LYS A 95 6.38 -20.68 1.02
C LYS A 95 5.64 -20.86 -0.32
N GLY A 96 5.18 -19.75 -0.87
CA GLY A 96 4.50 -19.75 -2.17
C GLY A 96 3.06 -20.25 -2.13
N GLN A 97 2.50 -20.50 -0.96
CA GLN A 97 1.13 -20.98 -0.82
C GLN A 97 0.26 -19.98 -0.08
N ILE A 98 -1.00 -19.90 -0.49
CA ILE A 98 -1.99 -19.09 0.21
C ILE A 98 -2.46 -19.86 1.45
N ILE A 99 -2.31 -19.24 2.61
CA ILE A 99 -2.68 -19.84 3.89
C ILE A 99 -4.09 -19.41 4.29
N GLN A 100 -4.39 -18.12 4.17
CA GLN A 100 -5.67 -17.58 4.61
C GLN A 100 -5.97 -16.29 3.87
N ILE A 101 -7.23 -16.08 3.51
CA ILE A 101 -7.71 -14.84 2.91
C ILE A 101 -8.97 -14.41 3.65
N ASP A 102 -8.94 -13.22 4.23
CA ASP A 102 -10.12 -12.61 4.84
C ASP A 102 -9.79 -11.17 5.24
N THR A 103 -10.74 -10.52 5.91
CA THR A 103 -10.45 -9.22 6.52
C THR A 103 -9.44 -9.39 7.65
N ALA A 104 -8.70 -8.32 7.95
CA ALA A 104 -7.72 -8.37 9.04
C ALA A 104 -8.35 -8.78 10.36
N GLU A 105 -9.54 -8.26 10.66
CA GLU A 105 -10.23 -8.56 11.90
C GLU A 105 -10.57 -10.05 12.02
N LYS A 106 -11.09 -10.65 10.96
CA LYS A 106 -11.45 -12.06 10.97
C LYS A 106 -10.24 -12.97 11.07
N ILE A 107 -9.16 -12.62 10.37
CA ILE A 107 -7.92 -13.39 10.47
C ILE A 107 -7.34 -13.32 11.88
N ARG A 108 -7.39 -12.14 12.50
CA ARG A 108 -6.89 -11.95 13.87
C ARG A 108 -7.69 -12.80 14.87
N ARG A 109 -8.99 -12.82 14.71
CA ARG A 109 -9.87 -13.58 15.62
C ARG A 109 -9.77 -15.09 15.42
N HIS A 110 -9.58 -15.52 14.17
CA HIS A 110 -9.58 -16.92 13.80
C HIS A 110 -8.40 -17.27 12.91
N PRO A 111 -7.16 -17.13 13.42
CA PRO A 111 -5.98 -17.47 12.63
C PRO A 111 -5.99 -18.97 12.30
N LYS A 112 -5.70 -19.28 11.04
CA LYS A 112 -5.77 -20.65 10.55
C LYS A 112 -4.72 -21.57 11.19
N ASN A 113 -3.54 -21.00 11.50
CA ASN A 113 -2.47 -21.78 12.13
C ASN A 113 -1.60 -20.86 12.99
N GLU A 114 -0.58 -21.44 13.61
CA GLU A 114 0.33 -20.73 14.51
C GLU A 114 1.13 -19.65 13.76
N PHE A 115 1.49 -19.92 12.52
CA PHE A 115 2.22 -18.93 11.70
C PHE A 115 1.41 -17.65 11.55
N VAL A 116 0.12 -17.77 11.20
CA VAL A 116 -0.76 -16.61 11.05
C VAL A 116 -0.93 -15.88 12.38
N ARG A 117 -1.13 -16.63 13.46
CA ARG A 117 -1.27 -16.04 14.79
C ARG A 117 -0.05 -15.20 15.15
N ARG A 118 1.15 -15.73 14.89
CA ARG A 118 2.39 -15.01 15.20
C ARG A 118 2.58 -13.76 14.38
N LEU A 119 2.17 -13.78 13.11
CA LEU A 119 2.26 -12.58 12.27
C LEU A 119 1.46 -11.43 12.88
N PHE A 120 0.26 -11.70 13.38
CA PHE A 120 -0.55 -10.66 13.99
C PHE A 120 -0.04 -10.23 15.36
N GLU A 121 0.57 -11.13 16.11
CA GLU A 121 1.16 -10.77 17.39
C GLU A 121 2.38 -9.85 17.21
N MET A 122 3.22 -10.12 16.22
CA MET A 122 4.40 -9.31 15.96
C MET A 122 4.06 -7.89 15.53
N GLY A 123 2.95 -7.70 14.82
CA GLY A 123 2.47 -6.39 14.41
C GLY A 123 1.33 -5.86 15.25
N GLY A 124 0.73 -6.71 16.09
CA GLY A 124 -0.54 -6.41 16.75
C GLY A 124 -0.46 -5.50 17.96
N ASP A 125 0.70 -5.36 18.56
CA ASP A 125 0.88 -4.49 19.72
C ASP A 125 0.53 -3.04 19.43
N ILE A 126 0.52 -2.69 18.17
CA ILE A 126 0.26 -1.35 17.70
C ILE A 126 -1.24 -1.08 17.62
N ASP A 127 -2.06 -2.12 17.60
CA ASP A 127 -3.52 -2.00 17.55
C ASP A 127 -4.12 -1.70 18.93
N GLU A 128 -3.32 -1.75 19.94
CA GLU A 128 -3.72 -1.38 21.27
C GLU A 128 -3.55 0.13 21.49
#